data_c42fd26a4fadb2de71327a7acb114e58
#
_entry.id   c42fd26a4fadb2de71327a7acb114e58
#
_cell.length_a   1.000
_cell.length_b   1.000
_cell.length_c   1.000
_cell.angle_alpha   90.00
_cell.angle_beta   90.00
_cell.angle_gamma   90.00
#
_symmetry.space_group_name_H-M   'P 1'
#
loop_
_entity.id
_entity.type
_entity.pdbx_description
1 polymer ?
#
loop_
_entity_poly.entity_id
_entity_poly.type
_entity_poly.pdbx_seq_one_letter_code
_entity_poly.pdbx_strand_id
1 'polypeptide(L)'
;DPKFAFKLGFWHEKISPIPDFEQSYLWYSVSVSSGVYKAMKLRDRVGKEIEVEKIDELQNEAKEIITKNKYFNQQNTEENI
;
A
#
# COMPACT_ATOMS: atom_id res chain seq x y z
N ASP A 1 10.10 -1.80 5.12
CA ASP A 1 9.39 -2.24 6.31
C ASP A 1 7.88 -2.27 6.04
N PRO A 2 7.25 -3.45 6.15
CA PRO A 2 5.80 -3.58 5.92
C PRO A 2 4.96 -2.66 6.79
N LYS A 3 5.43 -2.38 8.00
CA LYS A 3 4.72 -1.49 8.94
C LYS A 3 4.71 -0.05 8.45
N PHE A 4 5.72 0.35 7.69
CA PHE A 4 5.77 1.71 7.14
C PHE A 4 4.62 1.96 6.18
N ALA A 5 4.35 1.00 5.30
CA ALA A 5 3.22 1.12 4.36
C ALA A 5 1.88 1.19 5.12
N PHE A 6 1.73 0.40 6.17
CA PHE A 6 0.53 0.45 7.01
C PHE A 6 0.35 1.83 7.63
N LYS A 7 1.44 2.39 8.16
CA LYS A 7 1.39 3.71 8.78
C LYS A 7 1.02 4.81 7.77
N LEU A 8 1.53 4.71 6.55
CA LEU A 8 1.15 5.65 5.50
C LEU A 8 -0.33 5.56 5.16
N GLY A 9 -0.85 4.34 5.03
CA GLY A 9 -2.28 4.15 4.77
C GLY A 9 -3.12 4.75 5.88
N PHE A 10 -2.75 4.50 7.12
CA PHE A 10 -3.46 5.03 8.28
C PHE A 10 -3.38 6.56 8.32
N TRP A 11 -2.21 7.11 8.02
CA TRP A 11 -2.02 8.56 8.02
C TRP A 11 -2.96 9.24 7.02
N HIS A 12 -3.03 8.71 5.80
CA HIS A 12 -3.91 9.30 4.79
C HIS A 12 -5.38 9.17 5.14
N GLU A 13 -5.74 8.12 5.88
CA GLU A 13 -7.14 7.89 6.25
C GLU A 13 -7.56 8.74 7.45
N LYS A 14 -6.74 8.78 8.49
CA LYS A 14 -7.17 9.27 9.80
C LYS A 14 -6.45 10.52 10.28
N ILE A 15 -5.22 10.75 9.88
CA ILE A 15 -4.38 11.78 10.47
C ILE A 15 -4.26 13.02 9.59
N SER A 16 -4.15 12.82 8.28
CA SER A 16 -4.06 13.93 7.34
C SER A 16 -5.24 14.88 7.49
N PRO A 17 -5.01 16.20 7.46
CA PRO A 17 -6.11 17.17 7.55
C PRO A 17 -7.19 16.97 6.50
N ILE A 18 -6.79 16.51 5.30
CA ILE A 18 -7.71 16.18 4.22
C ILE A 18 -7.50 14.71 3.91
N PRO A 19 -8.46 13.82 4.26
CA PRO A 19 -8.32 12.40 3.98
C PRO A 19 -8.15 12.13 2.50
N ASP A 20 -7.23 11.23 2.16
CA ASP A 20 -6.99 10.78 0.79
C ASP A 20 -7.21 9.29 0.75
N PHE A 21 -8.44 8.88 0.42
CA PHE A 21 -8.81 7.47 0.45
C PHE A 21 -8.10 6.67 -0.63
N GLU A 22 -7.75 7.29 -1.76
CA GLU A 22 -7.01 6.59 -2.81
C GLU A 22 -5.61 6.23 -2.35
N GLN A 23 -4.88 7.18 -1.74
CA GLN A 23 -3.56 6.91 -1.20
C GLN A 23 -3.63 5.92 -0.03
N SER A 24 -4.64 6.07 0.82
CA SER A 24 -4.83 5.13 1.91
C SER A 24 -5.04 3.71 1.40
N TYR A 25 -5.88 3.54 0.40
CA TYR A 25 -6.13 2.24 -0.21
C TYR A 25 -4.85 1.65 -0.80
N LEU A 26 -4.09 2.47 -1.51
CA LEU A 26 -2.82 2.06 -2.12
C LEU A 26 -1.86 1.48 -1.08
N TRP A 27 -1.62 2.25 -0.01
CA TRP A 27 -0.65 1.84 0.98
C TRP A 27 -1.14 0.68 1.85
N TYR A 28 -2.44 0.60 2.13
CA TYR A 28 -2.99 -0.59 2.77
C TYR A 28 -2.81 -1.82 1.90
N SER A 29 -2.97 -1.69 0.58
CA SER A 29 -2.78 -2.81 -0.34
C SER A 29 -1.34 -3.30 -0.35
N VAL A 30 -0.39 -2.37 -0.38
CA VAL A 30 1.04 -2.69 -0.27
C VAL A 30 1.31 -3.42 1.04
N SER A 31 0.73 -2.93 2.13
CA SER A 31 0.90 -3.51 3.46
C SER A 31 0.38 -4.93 3.53
N VAL A 32 -0.81 -5.20 2.99
CA VAL A 32 -1.38 -6.54 2.96
C VAL A 32 -0.46 -7.50 2.22
N SER A 33 0.03 -7.10 1.05
CA SER A 33 0.92 -7.92 0.24
C SER A 33 2.26 -8.17 0.92
N SER A 34 2.63 -7.32 1.87
CA SER A 34 3.85 -7.47 2.64
C SER A 34 3.64 -8.26 3.93
N GLY A 35 2.45 -8.77 4.17
CA GLY A 35 2.16 -9.65 5.30
C GLY A 35 1.42 -9.00 6.46
N VAL A 36 1.07 -7.72 6.38
CA VAL A 36 0.32 -7.04 7.45
C VAL A 36 -1.17 -7.23 7.18
N TYR A 37 -1.70 -8.39 7.55
CA TYR A 37 -3.05 -8.81 7.15
C TYR A 37 -4.16 -7.99 7.81
N LYS A 38 -3.89 -7.36 8.94
CA LYS A 38 -4.90 -6.50 9.58
C LYS A 38 -5.27 -5.31 8.69
N ALA A 39 -4.40 -4.96 7.75
CA ALA A 39 -4.69 -3.87 6.81
C ALA A 39 -5.79 -4.22 5.82
N MET A 40 -6.13 -5.51 5.67
CA MET A 40 -7.13 -5.95 4.71
C MET A 40 -8.51 -5.36 5.00
N LYS A 41 -8.94 -5.39 6.25
CA LYS A 41 -10.22 -4.82 6.66
C LYS A 41 -10.25 -3.31 6.46
N LEU A 42 -9.13 -2.65 6.76
CA LEU A 42 -9.03 -1.20 6.60
C LEU A 42 -9.03 -0.82 5.12
N ARG A 43 -8.32 -1.59 4.30
CA ARG A 43 -8.33 -1.39 2.85
C ARG A 43 -9.74 -1.50 2.29
N ASP A 44 -10.47 -2.54 2.69
CA ASP A 44 -11.82 -2.75 2.19
C ASP A 44 -12.76 -1.62 2.65
N ARG A 45 -12.56 -1.12 3.85
CA ARG A 45 -13.36 0.00 4.36
C ARG A 45 -13.15 1.27 3.53
N VAL A 46 -11.89 1.65 3.29
CA VAL A 46 -11.63 2.86 2.50
C VAL A 46 -11.99 2.65 1.03
N GLY A 47 -11.92 1.41 0.55
CA GLY A 47 -12.28 1.09 -0.83
C GLY A 47 -13.72 1.43 -1.16
N LYS A 48 -14.61 1.43 -0.16
CA LYS A 48 -16.02 1.79 -0.36
C LYS A 48 -16.20 3.27 -0.72
N GLU A 49 -15.21 4.09 -0.39
CA GLU A 49 -15.23 5.52 -0.68
C GLU A 49 -14.58 5.87 -2.03
N ILE A 50 -14.16 4.86 -2.78
CA ILE A 50 -13.39 5.03 -4.03
C ILE A 50 -14.22 4.49 -5.19
N GLU A 51 -14.17 5.20 -6.32
CA GLU A 51 -14.83 4.73 -7.54
C GLU A 51 -14.22 3.41 -8.01
N VAL A 52 -15.06 2.51 -8.54
CA VAL A 52 -14.65 1.17 -8.93
C VAL A 52 -13.50 1.21 -9.95
N GLU A 53 -13.57 2.15 -10.89
CA GLU A 53 -12.55 2.29 -11.93
C GLU A 53 -11.17 2.61 -11.33
N LYS A 54 -11.14 3.34 -10.23
CA LYS A 54 -9.90 3.69 -9.56
C LYS A 54 -9.30 2.53 -8.78
N ILE A 55 -10.14 1.61 -8.31
CA ILE A 55 -9.68 0.46 -7.54
C ILE A 55 -8.67 -0.36 -8.36
N ASP A 56 -8.98 -0.64 -9.62
CA ASP A 56 -8.09 -1.42 -10.48
C ASP A 56 -6.74 -0.72 -10.68
N GLU A 57 -6.78 0.60 -10.91
CA GLU A 57 -5.57 1.39 -11.08
C GLU A 57 -4.70 1.34 -9.83
N LEU A 58 -5.31 1.48 -8.66
CA LEU A 58 -4.59 1.46 -7.39
C LEU A 58 -4.00 0.09 -7.09
N GLN A 59 -4.71 -0.98 -7.42
CA GLN A 59 -4.19 -2.33 -7.27
C GLN A 59 -2.97 -2.56 -8.15
N ASN A 60 -2.99 -2.05 -9.38
CA ASN A 60 -1.86 -2.14 -10.28
C ASN A 60 -0.66 -1.35 -9.75
N GLU A 61 -0.90 -0.14 -9.24
CA GLU A 61 0.16 0.65 -8.64
C GLU A 61 0.79 -0.06 -7.44
N ALA A 62 -0.03 -0.68 -6.62
CA ALA A 62 0.47 -1.43 -5.46
C ALA A 62 1.37 -2.57 -5.90
N LYS A 63 0.99 -3.29 -6.95
CA LYS A 63 1.81 -4.37 -7.50
C LYS A 63 3.15 -3.85 -8.01
N GLU A 64 3.15 -2.69 -8.68
CA GLU A 64 4.38 -2.10 -9.16
C GLU A 64 5.32 -1.72 -8.01
N ILE A 65 4.78 -1.12 -6.96
CA ILE A 65 5.58 -0.74 -5.80
C ILE A 65 6.21 -1.98 -5.18
N ILE A 66 5.44 -3.04 -5.01
CA ILE A 66 5.92 -4.28 -4.41
C ILE A 66 7.01 -4.91 -5.28
N THR A 67 6.79 -4.95 -6.58
CA THR A 67 7.75 -5.53 -7.53
C THR A 67 9.06 -4.75 -7.53
N LYS A 68 8.99 -3.42 -7.54
CA LYS A 68 10.18 -2.58 -7.51
C LYS A 68 10.96 -2.76 -6.21
N ASN A 69 10.26 -2.86 -5.08
CA ASN A 69 10.91 -3.06 -3.80
C ASN A 69 11.63 -4.42 -3.75
N LYS A 70 11.00 -5.47 -4.27
CA LYS A 70 11.63 -6.79 -4.32
C LYS A 70 12.85 -6.77 -5.21
N TYR A 71 12.74 -6.14 -6.37
CA TYR A 71 13.86 -6.05 -7.30
C TYR A 71 15.03 -5.28 -6.67
N PHE A 72 14.73 -4.16 -6.04
CA PHE A 72 15.74 -3.34 -5.39
C PHE A 72 16.44 -4.10 -4.28
N ASN A 73 15.67 -4.83 -3.47
CA ASN A 73 16.24 -5.64 -2.39
C ASN A 73 17.14 -6.75 -2.93
N GLN A 74 16.78 -7.37 -4.03
CA GLN A 74 17.60 -8.39 -4.67
C GLN A 74 18.93 -7.81 -5.17
N GLN A 75 18.89 -6.61 -5.78
CA GLN A 75 20.10 -5.94 -6.22
C GLN A 75 21.05 -5.64 -5.07
N ASN A 76 20.50 -5.15 -3.95
CA ASN A 76 21.29 -4.87 -2.77
C ASN A 76 21.97 -6.12 -2.23
N THR A 77 21.24 -7.24 -2.25
CA THR A 77 21.79 -8.51 -1.81
C THR A 77 22.96 -8.94 -2.70
N GLU A 78 22.81 -8.79 -3.99
CA GLU A 78 23.87 -9.14 -4.95
C GLU A 78 25.11 -8.27 -4.77
N GLU A 79 24.92 -6.99 -4.52
CA GLU A 79 26.05 -6.07 -4.33
C GLU A 79 26.84 -6.40 -3.08
N ASN A 80 26.19 -6.95 -2.07
CA ASN A 80 26.86 -7.31 -0.81
C ASN A 80 27.61 -8.63 -0.91
N ILE A 81 27.42 -9.38 -1.95
CA ILE A 81 28.13 -10.63 -2.19
C ILE A 81 29.42 -10.36 -2.94
#